data_5a717523c5c55e8cd2d16a38a0c409e8
#
_entry.id   5a717523c5c55e8cd2d16a38a0c409e8
#
_cell.length_a   1.000
_cell.length_b   1.000
_cell.length_c   1.000
_cell.angle_alpha   90.00
_cell.angle_beta   90.00
_cell.angle_gamma   90.00
#
_symmetry.space_group_name_H-M   'P 1'
#
loop_
_entity.id
_entity.type
_entity.pdbx_description
1 polymer ?
#
loop_
_entity_poly.entity_id
_entity_poly.type
_entity_poly.pdbx_seq_one_letter_code
_entity_poly.pdbx_strand_id
1 'polypeptide(L)' 'TEAIDIDPSSARSYYNRAIAKMALYQSEEALKDLEIASRLGFEAADKVIADYFKN' A
#
# COMPACT_ATOMS: atom_id res chain seq x y z
N THR A 1 -9.92 8.97 -17.08
CA THR A 1 -10.34 8.41 -16.58
C THR A 1 -10.89 8.55 -15.31
N GLU A 2 -11.34 7.72 -14.79
CA GLU A 2 -12.06 7.81 -13.71
C GLU A 2 -11.31 7.93 -12.57
N ALA A 3 -10.19 7.96 -12.65
CA ALA A 3 -9.42 8.07 -11.54
C ALA A 3 -9.71 9.23 -10.72
N ILE A 4 -10.48 10.07 -11.23
CA ILE A 4 -10.77 11.16 -10.52
C ILE A 4 -11.26 10.93 -9.21
N ASP A 5 -11.87 9.91 -8.92
CA ASP A 5 -12.40 9.76 -7.63
C ASP A 5 -11.40 9.20 -6.67
N ILE A 6 -10.21 8.91 -7.06
CA ILE A 6 -9.26 8.39 -6.17
C ILE A 6 -8.78 9.45 -5.25
N ASP A 7 -8.85 9.21 -3.98
CA ASP A 7 -8.40 10.14 -2.98
C ASP A 7 -6.95 9.82 -2.66
N PRO A 8 -5.99 10.61 -3.07
CA PRO A 8 -4.59 10.32 -2.81
C PRO A 8 -4.29 10.21 -1.32
N SER A 9 -5.06 10.90 -0.51
CA SER A 9 -4.86 10.81 0.92
C SER A 9 -5.20 9.44 1.42
N SER A 10 -6.21 8.81 0.87
CA SER A 10 -6.58 7.48 1.27
C SER A 10 -5.51 6.47 0.93
N ALA A 11 -4.99 6.54 -0.28
CA ALA A 11 -3.94 5.62 -0.69
C ALA A 11 -2.73 5.78 0.20
N ARG A 12 -2.37 7.01 0.50
CA ARG A 12 -1.22 7.26 1.34
C ARG A 12 -1.46 6.76 2.76
N SER A 13 -2.68 6.88 3.25
CA SER A 13 -3.02 6.38 4.57
C SER A 13 -2.85 4.88 4.64
N TYR A 14 -3.31 4.16 3.63
CA TYR A 14 -3.14 2.73 3.59
C TYR A 14 -1.66 2.37 3.54
N TYR A 15 -0.90 3.11 2.75
CA TYR A 15 0.52 2.86 2.64
C TYR A 15 1.20 3.07 4.00
N ASN A 16 0.93 4.18 4.67
CA ASN A 16 1.55 4.47 5.96
C ASN A 16 1.17 3.43 6.99
N ARG A 17 -0.08 2.98 6.96
CA ARG A 17 -0.51 1.96 7.90
C ARG A 17 0.21 0.66 7.63
N ALA A 18 0.43 0.34 6.37
CA ALA A 18 1.13 -0.88 6.02
C ALA A 18 2.56 -0.84 6.53
N ILE A 19 3.21 0.30 6.40
CA ILE A 19 4.59 0.41 6.88
C ILE A 19 4.62 0.22 8.40
N ALA A 20 3.65 0.78 9.10
CA ALA A 20 3.59 0.60 10.55
C ALA A 20 3.36 -0.87 10.90
N LYS A 21 2.53 -1.56 10.15
CA LYS A 21 2.28 -2.97 10.41
C LYS A 21 3.50 -3.82 10.14
N MET A 22 4.29 -3.45 9.14
CA MET A 22 5.52 -4.17 8.87
C MET A 22 6.47 -4.02 10.05
N ALA A 23 6.50 -2.84 10.65
CA ALA A 23 7.35 -2.62 11.80
C ALA A 23 6.89 -3.46 13.00
N LEU A 24 5.63 -3.86 13.02
CA LEU A 24 5.11 -4.70 14.08
C LEU A 24 5.11 -6.17 13.68
N TYR A 25 5.78 -6.51 12.61
CA TYR A 25 5.87 -7.88 12.11
C TYR A 25 4.49 -8.43 11.69
N GLN A 26 3.61 -7.56 11.22
CA GLN A 26 2.32 -7.98 10.72
C GLN A 26 2.31 -7.90 9.21
N SER A 27 3.22 -8.63 8.58
CA SER A 27 3.41 -8.49 7.15
C SER A 27 2.20 -8.89 6.34
N GLU A 28 1.42 -9.85 6.77
CA GLU A 28 0.26 -10.24 5.99
C GLU A 28 -0.75 -9.12 5.91
N GLU A 29 -0.98 -8.43 7.03
CA GLU A 29 -1.91 -7.32 7.02
C GLU A 29 -1.32 -6.14 6.29
N ALA A 30 -0.02 -5.95 6.42
CA ALA A 30 0.65 -4.89 5.70
C ALA A 30 0.49 -5.09 4.20
N LEU A 31 0.62 -6.33 3.75
CA LEU A 31 0.48 -6.60 2.32
C LEU A 31 -0.92 -6.25 1.84
N LYS A 32 -1.94 -6.53 2.62
CA LYS A 32 -3.29 -6.18 2.23
C LYS A 32 -3.44 -4.68 2.07
N ASP A 33 -2.90 -3.91 3.01
CA ASP A 33 -2.97 -2.46 2.93
C ASP A 33 -2.18 -1.95 1.73
N LEU A 34 -1.03 -2.55 1.47
CA LEU A 34 -0.23 -2.15 0.31
C LEU A 34 -0.97 -2.45 -0.99
N GLU A 35 -1.66 -3.57 -1.03
CA GLU A 35 -2.41 -3.90 -2.23
C GLU A 35 -3.53 -2.91 -2.48
N ILE A 36 -4.18 -2.46 -1.41
CA ILE A 36 -5.21 -1.46 -1.56
C ILE A 36 -4.60 -0.15 -2.04
N ALA A 37 -3.50 0.27 -1.46
CA ALA A 37 -2.84 1.48 -1.88
C ALA A 37 -2.41 1.40 -3.33
N SER A 38 -1.92 0.23 -3.74
CA SER A 38 -1.51 0.03 -5.11
C SER A 38 -2.69 0.15 -6.06
N ARG A 39 -3.83 -0.41 -5.68
CA ARG A 39 -5.01 -0.31 -6.51
C ARG A 39 -5.47 1.12 -6.65
N LEU A 40 -5.23 1.93 -5.64
CA LEU A 40 -5.61 3.33 -5.69
C LEU A 40 -4.59 4.17 -6.46
N GLY A 41 -3.57 3.53 -7.00
CA GLY A 41 -2.58 4.22 -7.83
C GLY A 41 -1.35 4.73 -7.11
N PHE A 42 -1.13 4.28 -5.90
CA PHE A 42 0.02 4.75 -5.13
C PHE A 42 1.25 3.93 -5.49
N GLU A 43 2.11 4.48 -6.29
CA GLU A 43 3.24 3.73 -6.84
C GLU A 43 4.21 3.25 -5.79
N ALA A 44 4.38 4.00 -4.73
CA ALA A 44 5.30 3.58 -3.68
C ALA A 44 4.88 2.24 -3.08
N ALA A 45 3.57 1.96 -3.04
CA ALA A 45 3.10 0.68 -2.53
C ALA A 45 3.55 -0.45 -3.44
N ASP A 46 3.53 -0.23 -4.75
CA ASP A 46 3.98 -1.24 -5.68
C ASP A 46 5.44 -1.54 -5.46
N LYS A 47 6.25 -0.53 -5.21
CA LYS A 47 7.66 -0.73 -5.00
C LYS A 47 7.92 -1.53 -3.74
N VAL A 48 7.18 -1.24 -2.69
CA VAL A 48 7.36 -1.98 -1.45
C VAL A 48 6.95 -3.42 -1.64
N ILE A 49 5.85 -3.67 -2.33
CA ILE A 49 5.42 -5.03 -2.58
C ILE A 49 6.50 -5.77 -3.36
N ALA A 50 7.06 -5.14 -4.38
CA ALA A 50 8.08 -5.78 -5.19
C ALA A 50 9.35 -6.05 -4.39
N ASP A 51 9.70 -5.14 -3.48
CA ASP A 51 10.94 -5.29 -2.73
C ASP A 51 10.83 -6.26 -1.57
N TYR A 52 9.69 -6.27 -0.89
CA TYR A 52 9.57 -7.03 0.34
C TYR A 52 8.76 -8.30 0.21
N PHE A 53 7.86 -8.38 -0.74
CA PHE A 53 6.97 -9.52 -0.87
C PHE A 53 7.17 -10.31 -2.13
N LYS A 54 8.08 -9.89 -3.00
CA LYS A 54 8.25 -10.62 -4.21
C LYS A 54 9.03 -11.84 -3.84
N ASN A 55 8.85 -12.86 -4.52
CA ASN A 55 9.58 -14.01 -4.26
C ASN A 55 10.49 -14.33 -5.28
#